data_427a4cd9cd2946dbb530a455ecd0d864
#
_entry.id   427a4cd9cd2946dbb530a455ecd0d864
#
_cell.length_a   1.000
_cell.length_b   1.000
_cell.length_c   1.000
_cell.angle_alpha   90.00
_cell.angle_beta   90.00
_cell.angle_gamma   90.00
#
_symmetry.space_group_name_H-M   'P 1'
#
loop_
_entity.id
_entity.type
_entity.pdbx_description
1 polymer ?
#
loop_
_entity_poly.entity_id
_entity_poly.type
_entity_poly.pdbx_seq_one_letter_code
_entity_poly.pdbx_strand_id
1 'polypeptide(L)'
;MEQTSLFERRVPQPLAARLRPATLDEYVGQTHLLGPGKVLRRLIETDQVSSMIFWGPPGVGKTTLARIIANCTKASFIDFSAVTSGIKEIRAVMQQAEDNRRFGERTILFVDEIHRFNKAQQDAFLPFVEKGSIILIGATTENPSFEINGALLSRCKVFVLHSLSPEEVVTLLRRALKDPRGFGGQTVHITDEVLEALAVFANGDARTALSTLEMVVLNGEVGADGSVTVTEQTFEQCTSKKSLLYDKKGEEHYNLISALHKSMRNSDPDAAVYWLARMLEAGEDPLYVARRVIRFACEDVGLSDPRALEQAVATYQACHFLGMPECTVHLTQAVVYMSLAPKSNALYAAYEHAKSDAVKQLAEPVPLVIRNAPTRLMQELDYGKGYQYAHDAPDKLTTVQCLPDSLLGRVYYAPTEEGLEARYKARLEQIKTWKKEHDAP
;
A
#
# COMPACT_ATOMS: atom_id res chain seq x y z
N MET A 1 -24.82 41.52 -3.03
CA MET A 1 -24.57 41.83 -1.60
C MET A 1 -25.29 40.75 -0.78
N GLU A 2 -24.59 39.69 -0.40
CA GLU A 2 -25.15 38.69 0.52
C GLU A 2 -25.17 39.28 1.92
N GLN A 3 -26.36 39.35 2.51
CA GLN A 3 -26.53 39.69 3.92
C GLN A 3 -25.95 38.57 4.80
N THR A 4 -24.74 38.77 5.28
CA THR A 4 -24.17 37.93 6.32
C THR A 4 -24.97 38.12 7.60
N SER A 5 -25.67 37.07 8.03
CA SER A 5 -26.41 37.03 9.31
C SER A 5 -25.42 37.22 10.46
N LEU A 6 -25.66 38.19 11.33
CA LEU A 6 -24.86 38.50 12.53
C LEU A 6 -24.84 37.39 13.60
N PHE A 7 -25.47 36.25 13.34
CA PHE A 7 -25.60 35.11 14.26
C PHE A 7 -25.05 33.78 13.72
N GLU A 8 -24.35 33.77 12.58
CA GLU A 8 -23.64 32.56 12.17
C GLU A 8 -22.42 32.33 13.07
N ARG A 9 -22.59 31.56 14.12
CA ARG A 9 -21.48 30.90 14.79
C ARG A 9 -20.88 29.90 13.81
N ARG A 10 -19.81 30.30 13.12
CA ARG A 10 -19.03 29.37 12.30
C ARG A 10 -18.53 28.25 13.22
N VAL A 11 -19.05 27.07 13.06
CA VAL A 11 -18.48 25.88 13.71
C VAL A 11 -17.01 25.80 13.26
N PRO A 12 -16.06 25.77 14.19
CA PRO A 12 -14.66 25.74 13.83
C PRO A 12 -14.37 24.46 13.02
N GLN A 13 -13.78 24.64 11.84
CA GLN A 13 -13.38 23.50 11.00
C GLN A 13 -12.27 22.72 11.72
N PRO A 14 -12.20 21.38 11.56
CA PRO A 14 -11.11 20.56 12.12
C PRO A 14 -9.74 21.07 11.70
N LEU A 15 -8.74 20.94 12.55
CA LEU A 15 -7.37 21.41 12.34
C LEU A 15 -6.79 20.92 10.99
N ALA A 16 -7.02 19.66 10.65
CA ALA A 16 -6.58 19.08 9.39
C ALA A 16 -7.19 19.76 8.15
N ALA A 17 -8.39 20.33 8.26
CA ALA A 17 -9.03 21.09 7.17
C ALA A 17 -8.48 22.52 7.10
N ARG A 18 -8.29 23.18 8.25
CA ARG A 18 -7.75 24.56 8.35
C ARG A 18 -6.32 24.67 7.86
N LEU A 19 -5.49 23.65 8.15
CA LEU A 19 -4.06 23.59 7.79
C LEU A 19 -3.79 22.93 6.44
N ARG A 20 -4.82 22.67 5.63
CA ARG A 20 -4.61 22.08 4.32
C ARG A 20 -3.66 22.96 3.49
N PRO A 21 -2.55 22.40 2.98
CA PRO A 21 -1.61 23.13 2.16
C PRO A 21 -2.27 23.73 0.90
N ALA A 22 -1.94 24.96 0.58
CA ALA A 22 -2.40 25.66 -0.62
C ALA A 22 -1.35 25.66 -1.73
N THR A 23 -0.07 25.49 -1.39
CA THR A 23 1.07 25.53 -2.32
C THR A 23 1.95 24.29 -2.17
N LEU A 24 2.82 24.05 -3.16
CA LEU A 24 3.80 22.95 -3.10
C LEU A 24 4.79 23.13 -1.94
N ASP A 25 5.15 24.35 -1.58
CA ASP A 25 6.11 24.64 -0.50
C ASP A 25 5.49 24.40 0.89
N GLU A 26 4.17 24.46 0.95
CA GLU A 26 3.44 24.06 2.16
C GLU A 26 3.25 22.55 2.27
N TYR A 27 3.45 21.79 1.20
CA TYR A 27 3.19 20.37 1.17
C TYR A 27 4.36 19.60 1.80
N VAL A 28 4.08 18.82 2.84
CA VAL A 28 5.07 18.02 3.54
C VAL A 28 5.14 16.61 2.94
N GLY A 29 6.35 16.10 2.78
CA GLY A 29 6.60 14.76 2.28
C GLY A 29 6.65 14.63 0.76
N GLN A 30 6.65 13.37 0.28
CA GLN A 30 6.67 12.99 -1.13
C GLN A 30 7.86 13.59 -1.92
N THR A 31 9.02 13.71 -1.28
CA THR A 31 10.22 14.32 -1.90
C THR A 31 10.69 13.58 -3.16
N HIS A 32 10.39 12.28 -3.27
CA HIS A 32 10.66 11.46 -4.46
C HIS A 32 9.83 11.88 -5.68
N LEU A 33 8.68 12.56 -5.50
CA LEU A 33 7.79 13.07 -6.55
C LEU A 33 7.90 14.58 -6.73
N LEU A 34 8.01 15.31 -5.61
CA LEU A 34 7.87 16.76 -5.54
C LEU A 34 9.18 17.48 -5.22
N GLY A 35 10.27 16.75 -4.98
CA GLY A 35 11.61 17.35 -4.78
C GLY A 35 12.09 18.11 -6.01
N PRO A 36 13.13 18.95 -5.87
CA PRO A 36 13.71 19.70 -6.98
C PRO A 36 14.08 18.78 -8.16
N GLY A 37 13.69 19.18 -9.38
CA GLY A 37 13.97 18.43 -10.60
C GLY A 37 13.14 17.16 -10.83
N LYS A 38 12.23 16.80 -9.95
CA LYS A 38 11.34 15.63 -10.09
C LYS A 38 10.26 15.87 -11.16
N VAL A 39 9.85 14.78 -11.81
CA VAL A 39 8.97 14.83 -12.98
C VAL A 39 7.62 15.50 -12.64
N LEU A 40 6.97 15.10 -11.53
CA LEU A 40 5.67 15.66 -11.18
C LEU A 40 5.78 17.14 -10.84
N ARG A 41 6.78 17.55 -10.06
CA ARG A 41 7.02 18.97 -9.75
C ARG A 41 7.18 19.79 -11.03
N ARG A 42 8.02 19.33 -11.94
CA ARG A 42 8.25 20.03 -13.23
C ARG A 42 6.97 20.15 -14.06
N LEU A 43 6.15 19.07 -14.13
CA LEU A 43 4.86 19.12 -14.85
C LEU A 43 3.91 20.19 -14.27
N ILE A 44 3.92 20.36 -12.95
CA ILE A 44 3.10 21.36 -12.27
C ILE A 44 3.64 22.77 -12.54
N GLU A 45 4.96 22.98 -12.38
CA GLU A 45 5.60 24.29 -12.57
C GLU A 45 5.56 24.77 -14.03
N THR A 46 5.60 23.85 -15.02
CA THR A 46 5.52 24.16 -16.46
C THR A 46 4.09 24.15 -17.00
N ASP A 47 3.10 23.93 -16.14
CA ASP A 47 1.68 23.84 -16.54
C ASP A 47 1.38 22.78 -17.62
N GLN A 48 2.13 21.66 -17.59
CA GLN A 48 2.00 20.54 -18.53
C GLN A 48 1.40 19.31 -17.87
N VAL A 49 0.36 19.53 -17.07
CA VAL A 49 -0.30 18.46 -16.32
C VAL A 49 -1.17 17.62 -17.27
N SER A 50 -1.03 16.31 -17.19
CA SER A 50 -1.86 15.31 -17.87
C SER A 50 -2.64 14.48 -16.87
N SER A 51 -3.59 13.67 -17.34
CA SER A 51 -4.36 12.76 -16.47
C SER A 51 -3.45 11.80 -15.71
N MET A 52 -3.77 11.56 -14.44
CA MET A 52 -2.93 10.78 -13.53
C MET A 52 -3.74 10.05 -12.46
N ILE A 53 -3.12 9.05 -11.87
CA ILE A 53 -3.65 8.31 -10.74
C ILE A 53 -2.68 8.45 -9.56
N PHE A 54 -3.19 8.89 -8.42
CA PHE A 54 -2.48 8.91 -7.14
C PHE A 54 -2.79 7.64 -6.36
N TRP A 55 -1.81 6.78 -6.22
CA TRP A 55 -1.91 5.55 -5.45
C TRP A 55 -1.10 5.64 -4.17
N GLY A 56 -1.71 5.32 -3.04
CA GLY A 56 -1.03 5.31 -1.76
C GLY A 56 -1.99 5.24 -0.57
N PRO A 57 -1.48 5.05 0.65
CA PRO A 57 -2.29 4.88 1.84
C PRO A 57 -3.17 6.11 2.15
N PRO A 58 -4.14 5.99 3.07
CA PRO A 58 -4.96 7.13 3.49
C PRO A 58 -4.10 8.21 4.15
N GLY A 59 -4.58 9.44 4.17
CA GLY A 59 -3.97 10.56 4.90
C GLY A 59 -2.65 11.13 4.35
N VAL A 60 -2.08 10.58 3.26
CA VAL A 60 -0.81 11.04 2.68
C VAL A 60 -0.93 12.28 1.79
N GLY A 61 -2.12 12.88 1.68
CA GLY A 61 -2.31 14.15 0.99
C GLY A 61 -2.73 14.05 -0.48
N LYS A 62 -3.25 12.92 -0.99
CA LYS A 62 -3.69 12.74 -2.39
C LYS A 62 -4.64 13.86 -2.85
N THR A 63 -5.72 14.10 -2.12
CA THR A 63 -6.72 15.16 -2.41
C THR A 63 -6.10 16.56 -2.32
N THR A 64 -5.20 16.77 -1.36
CA THR A 64 -4.50 18.05 -1.17
C THR A 64 -3.59 18.35 -2.36
N LEU A 65 -2.83 17.36 -2.81
CA LEU A 65 -1.95 17.51 -3.97
C LEU A 65 -2.73 17.82 -5.24
N ALA A 66 -3.88 17.16 -5.46
CA ALA A 66 -4.74 17.45 -6.59
C ALA A 66 -5.25 18.91 -6.59
N ARG A 67 -5.63 19.44 -5.42
CA ARG A 67 -6.04 20.84 -5.26
C ARG A 67 -4.90 21.83 -5.51
N ILE A 68 -3.69 21.53 -5.02
CA ILE A 68 -2.50 22.35 -5.29
C ILE A 68 -2.22 22.40 -6.79
N ILE A 69 -2.30 21.26 -7.48
CA ILE A 69 -2.13 21.20 -8.94
C ILE A 69 -3.14 22.09 -9.64
N ALA A 70 -4.41 22.02 -9.26
CA ALA A 70 -5.46 22.86 -9.85
C ALA A 70 -5.19 24.36 -9.64
N ASN A 71 -4.78 24.74 -8.42
CA ASN A 71 -4.45 26.13 -8.10
C ASN A 71 -3.25 26.63 -8.90
N CYS A 72 -2.19 25.82 -9.04
CA CYS A 72 -1.00 26.18 -9.81
C CYS A 72 -1.27 26.31 -11.30
N THR A 73 -2.18 25.50 -11.84
CA THR A 73 -2.50 25.46 -13.29
C THR A 73 -3.67 26.35 -13.68
N LYS A 74 -4.27 27.07 -12.73
CA LYS A 74 -5.47 27.91 -12.93
C LYS A 74 -6.63 27.17 -13.60
N ALA A 75 -6.72 25.85 -13.39
CA ALA A 75 -7.80 25.04 -13.92
C ALA A 75 -9.02 25.05 -12.98
N SER A 76 -10.22 24.95 -13.56
CA SER A 76 -11.44 24.70 -12.78
C SER A 76 -11.31 23.33 -12.08
N PHE A 77 -11.53 23.29 -10.77
CA PHE A 77 -11.40 22.07 -9.96
C PHE A 77 -12.77 21.53 -9.57
N ILE A 78 -13.06 20.32 -10.01
CA ILE A 78 -14.28 19.61 -9.64
C ILE A 78 -13.88 18.41 -8.74
N ASP A 79 -14.38 18.44 -7.51
CA ASP A 79 -14.16 17.35 -6.52
C ASP A 79 -15.34 16.37 -6.60
N PHE A 80 -15.04 15.14 -6.95
CA PHE A 80 -16.04 14.13 -7.23
C PHE A 80 -15.78 12.87 -6.40
N SER A 81 -16.78 12.45 -5.63
CA SER A 81 -16.66 11.26 -4.78
C SER A 81 -17.28 10.04 -5.45
N ALA A 82 -16.50 8.98 -5.63
CA ALA A 82 -16.99 7.71 -6.15
C ALA A 82 -17.99 7.01 -5.21
N VAL A 83 -18.03 7.39 -3.94
CA VAL A 83 -18.92 6.79 -2.93
C VAL A 83 -20.35 7.26 -3.06
N THR A 84 -20.56 8.54 -3.42
CA THR A 84 -21.87 9.20 -3.40
C THR A 84 -22.45 9.46 -4.80
N SER A 85 -21.67 9.23 -5.86
CA SER A 85 -22.00 9.69 -7.19
C SER A 85 -22.32 8.56 -8.16
N GLY A 86 -23.41 8.73 -8.90
CA GLY A 86 -23.86 7.79 -9.93
C GLY A 86 -23.52 8.25 -11.35
N ILE A 87 -23.95 7.47 -12.35
CA ILE A 87 -23.61 7.71 -13.77
C ILE A 87 -24.25 9.01 -14.31
N LYS A 88 -25.36 9.47 -13.71
CA LYS A 88 -26.03 10.73 -14.11
C LYS A 88 -25.19 11.94 -13.71
N GLU A 89 -24.63 11.93 -12.50
CA GLU A 89 -23.75 12.96 -11.98
C GLU A 89 -22.45 13.02 -12.79
N ILE A 90 -21.89 11.86 -13.16
CA ILE A 90 -20.71 11.79 -14.04
C ILE A 90 -21.01 12.53 -15.35
N ARG A 91 -22.15 12.24 -16.00
CA ARG A 91 -22.51 12.88 -17.27
C ARG A 91 -22.71 14.40 -17.13
N ALA A 92 -23.32 14.87 -16.05
CA ALA A 92 -23.50 16.29 -15.80
C ALA A 92 -22.17 17.03 -15.66
N VAL A 93 -21.23 16.44 -14.90
CA VAL A 93 -19.87 16.99 -14.74
C VAL A 93 -19.10 16.98 -16.06
N MET A 94 -19.24 15.92 -16.86
CA MET A 94 -18.62 15.87 -18.19
C MET A 94 -19.16 16.96 -19.12
N GLN A 95 -20.46 17.23 -19.10
CA GLN A 95 -21.07 18.31 -19.89
C GLN A 95 -20.54 19.68 -19.44
N GLN A 96 -20.44 19.91 -18.14
CA GLN A 96 -19.85 21.14 -17.59
C GLN A 96 -18.40 21.32 -18.04
N ALA A 97 -17.59 20.27 -18.04
CA ALA A 97 -16.21 20.31 -18.49
C ALA A 97 -16.09 20.62 -20.00
N GLU A 98 -17.00 20.08 -20.83
CA GLU A 98 -17.09 20.42 -22.27
C GLU A 98 -17.48 21.89 -22.49
N ASP A 99 -18.38 22.43 -21.68
CA ASP A 99 -18.77 23.82 -21.76
C ASP A 99 -17.61 24.75 -21.33
N ASN A 100 -16.91 24.42 -20.22
CA ASN A 100 -15.71 25.15 -19.79
C ASN A 100 -14.65 25.16 -20.91
N ARG A 101 -14.40 24.02 -21.56
CA ARG A 101 -13.45 23.91 -22.66
C ARG A 101 -13.79 24.82 -23.84
N ARG A 102 -15.08 24.99 -24.17
CA ARG A 102 -15.51 25.90 -25.22
C ARG A 102 -15.16 27.36 -24.93
N PHE A 103 -15.05 27.71 -23.66
CA PHE A 103 -14.60 29.04 -23.22
C PHE A 103 -13.08 29.11 -22.99
N GLY A 104 -12.33 28.05 -23.35
CA GLY A 104 -10.87 27.99 -23.19
C GLY A 104 -10.39 27.67 -21.77
N GLU A 105 -11.30 27.26 -20.88
CA GLU A 105 -10.98 26.87 -19.51
C GLU A 105 -10.66 25.37 -19.42
N ARG A 106 -9.59 25.05 -18.70
CA ARG A 106 -9.23 23.66 -18.40
C ARG A 106 -9.98 23.20 -17.15
N THR A 107 -10.42 21.94 -17.13
CA THR A 107 -11.08 21.34 -16.00
C THR A 107 -10.27 20.17 -15.46
N ILE A 108 -9.88 20.23 -14.18
CA ILE A 108 -9.34 19.10 -13.43
C ILE A 108 -10.51 18.44 -12.70
N LEU A 109 -10.76 17.19 -13.04
CA LEU A 109 -11.69 16.33 -12.33
C LEU A 109 -10.91 15.46 -11.35
N PHE A 110 -11.09 15.73 -10.08
CA PHE A 110 -10.56 14.87 -9.02
C PHE A 110 -11.59 13.82 -8.61
N VAL A 111 -11.22 12.54 -8.66
CA VAL A 111 -12.09 11.43 -8.26
C VAL A 111 -11.46 10.71 -7.09
N ASP A 112 -12.03 10.91 -5.90
CA ASP A 112 -11.59 10.18 -4.71
C ASP A 112 -12.12 8.76 -4.71
N GLU A 113 -11.28 7.82 -4.27
CA GLU A 113 -11.57 6.38 -4.22
C GLU A 113 -12.08 5.83 -5.58
N ILE A 114 -11.41 6.18 -6.67
CA ILE A 114 -11.81 5.84 -8.04
C ILE A 114 -12.02 4.34 -8.27
N HIS A 115 -11.38 3.46 -7.47
CA HIS A 115 -11.57 2.02 -7.51
C HIS A 115 -13.01 1.58 -7.15
N ARG A 116 -13.79 2.42 -6.50
CA ARG A 116 -15.20 2.13 -6.17
C ARG A 116 -16.14 2.27 -7.37
N PHE A 117 -15.69 2.87 -8.44
CA PHE A 117 -16.44 2.88 -9.67
C PHE A 117 -16.35 1.54 -10.40
N ASN A 118 -17.49 1.03 -10.88
CA ASN A 118 -17.50 -0.12 -11.77
C ASN A 118 -16.91 0.22 -13.16
N LYS A 119 -16.64 -0.81 -13.96
CA LYS A 119 -16.01 -0.64 -15.27
C LYS A 119 -16.77 0.34 -16.19
N ALA A 120 -18.10 0.28 -16.22
CA ALA A 120 -18.91 1.17 -17.06
C ALA A 120 -18.84 2.63 -16.62
N GLN A 121 -18.71 2.89 -15.32
CA GLN A 121 -18.52 4.23 -14.79
C GLN A 121 -17.10 4.75 -15.10
N GLN A 122 -16.08 3.91 -15.01
CA GLN A 122 -14.71 4.27 -15.39
C GLN A 122 -14.60 4.52 -16.91
N ASP A 123 -15.28 3.72 -17.73
CA ASP A 123 -15.33 3.91 -19.19
C ASP A 123 -15.99 5.23 -19.60
N ALA A 124 -16.92 5.75 -18.80
CA ALA A 124 -17.57 7.01 -19.07
C ALA A 124 -16.61 8.23 -19.10
N PHE A 125 -15.44 8.12 -18.47
CA PHE A 125 -14.39 9.17 -18.50
C PHE A 125 -13.57 9.16 -19.80
N LEU A 126 -13.43 7.99 -20.46
CA LEU A 126 -12.51 7.80 -21.58
C LEU A 126 -12.65 8.83 -22.70
N PRO A 127 -13.87 9.10 -23.24
CA PRO A 127 -14.03 10.05 -24.34
C PRO A 127 -13.56 11.48 -23.99
N PHE A 128 -13.69 11.87 -22.73
CA PHE A 128 -13.36 13.21 -22.24
C PHE A 128 -11.88 13.35 -21.90
N VAL A 129 -11.25 12.28 -21.40
CA VAL A 129 -9.80 12.19 -21.20
C VAL A 129 -9.08 12.21 -22.55
N GLU A 130 -9.56 11.45 -23.54
CA GLU A 130 -8.98 11.39 -24.88
C GLU A 130 -9.08 12.72 -25.63
N LYS A 131 -10.21 13.42 -25.50
CA LYS A 131 -10.40 14.74 -26.10
C LYS A 131 -9.66 15.87 -25.36
N GLY A 132 -9.14 15.60 -24.17
CA GLY A 132 -8.55 16.61 -23.30
C GLY A 132 -9.59 17.60 -22.73
N SER A 133 -10.88 17.23 -22.69
CA SER A 133 -11.93 18.05 -22.07
C SER A 133 -11.80 18.07 -20.56
N ILE A 134 -11.22 17.02 -19.98
CA ILE A 134 -10.84 16.93 -18.59
C ILE A 134 -9.40 16.47 -18.43
N ILE A 135 -8.77 16.91 -17.36
CA ILE A 135 -7.58 16.31 -16.77
C ILE A 135 -8.07 15.49 -15.58
N LEU A 136 -8.07 14.16 -15.71
CA LEU A 136 -8.52 13.28 -14.66
C LEU A 136 -7.39 13.06 -13.62
N ILE A 137 -7.67 13.34 -12.36
CA ILE A 137 -6.81 12.96 -11.23
C ILE A 137 -7.59 11.97 -10.38
N GLY A 138 -7.33 10.68 -10.54
CA GLY A 138 -7.91 9.64 -9.71
C GLY A 138 -7.08 9.41 -8.45
N ALA A 139 -7.72 9.23 -7.30
CA ALA A 139 -7.05 8.81 -6.06
C ALA A 139 -7.54 7.43 -5.65
N THR A 140 -6.64 6.57 -5.18
CA THR A 140 -6.96 5.23 -4.71
C THR A 140 -5.99 4.77 -3.62
N THR A 141 -6.49 3.94 -2.70
CA THR A 141 -5.68 3.18 -1.74
C THR A 141 -5.35 1.78 -2.25
N GLU A 142 -6.12 1.29 -3.23
CA GLU A 142 -5.96 -0.03 -3.81
C GLU A 142 -5.00 -0.04 -5.00
N ASN A 143 -4.45 -1.21 -5.35
CA ASN A 143 -3.52 -1.32 -6.47
C ASN A 143 -4.24 -1.04 -7.80
N PRO A 144 -3.87 0.05 -8.51
CA PRO A 144 -4.55 0.46 -9.72
C PRO A 144 -4.49 -0.56 -10.86
N SER A 145 -3.51 -1.46 -10.86
CA SER A 145 -3.39 -2.50 -11.89
C SER A 145 -4.52 -3.54 -11.83
N PHE A 146 -5.18 -3.69 -10.68
CA PHE A 146 -6.29 -4.63 -10.50
C PHE A 146 -7.66 -3.93 -10.54
N GLU A 147 -7.70 -2.70 -10.04
CA GLU A 147 -8.96 -2.00 -9.77
C GLU A 147 -9.35 -0.99 -10.86
N ILE A 148 -8.38 -0.51 -11.64
CA ILE A 148 -8.65 0.49 -12.67
C ILE A 148 -8.65 -0.20 -14.04
N ASN A 149 -9.67 0.16 -14.86
CA ASN A 149 -9.78 -0.31 -16.23
C ASN A 149 -8.49 -0.03 -17.01
N GLY A 150 -7.97 -1.04 -17.70
CA GLY A 150 -6.73 -0.94 -18.48
C GLY A 150 -6.76 0.17 -19.55
N ALA A 151 -7.94 0.43 -20.16
CA ALA A 151 -8.10 1.53 -21.11
C ALA A 151 -7.92 2.91 -20.47
N LEU A 152 -8.41 3.10 -19.24
CA LEU A 152 -8.21 4.33 -18.48
C LEU A 152 -6.77 4.44 -17.97
N LEU A 153 -6.23 3.34 -17.43
CA LEU A 153 -4.88 3.27 -16.90
C LEU A 153 -3.81 3.59 -17.97
N SER A 154 -4.02 3.15 -19.22
CA SER A 154 -3.09 3.43 -20.33
C SER A 154 -3.02 4.92 -20.72
N ARG A 155 -3.99 5.73 -20.27
CA ARG A 155 -4.08 7.18 -20.53
C ARG A 155 -3.71 8.03 -19.32
N CYS A 156 -3.39 7.41 -18.20
CA CYS A 156 -3.05 8.08 -16.96
C CYS A 156 -1.64 7.71 -16.50
N LYS A 157 -0.89 8.67 -15.98
CA LYS A 157 0.36 8.38 -15.29
C LYS A 157 0.09 7.99 -13.85
N VAL A 158 0.64 6.87 -13.39
CA VAL A 158 0.52 6.46 -11.99
C VAL A 158 1.66 7.07 -11.17
N PHE A 159 1.31 7.77 -10.09
CA PHE A 159 2.25 8.28 -9.09
C PHE A 159 1.97 7.61 -7.75
N VAL A 160 2.99 6.98 -7.20
CA VAL A 160 2.90 6.29 -5.92
C VAL A 160 3.25 7.26 -4.80
N LEU A 161 2.29 7.51 -3.90
CA LEU A 161 2.50 8.31 -2.71
C LEU A 161 2.81 7.38 -1.54
N HIS A 162 3.85 7.70 -0.78
CA HIS A 162 4.26 6.92 0.38
C HIS A 162 3.66 7.48 1.67
N SER A 163 3.56 6.66 2.71
CA SER A 163 3.31 7.13 4.07
C SER A 163 4.33 8.19 4.46
N LEU A 164 3.92 9.19 5.24
CA LEU A 164 4.85 10.16 5.78
C LEU A 164 5.80 9.49 6.78
N SER A 165 7.06 9.89 6.78
CA SER A 165 7.98 9.46 7.82
C SER A 165 7.65 10.12 9.16
N PRO A 166 8.06 9.55 10.30
CA PRO A 166 7.86 10.20 11.61
C PRO A 166 8.40 11.63 11.66
N GLU A 167 9.55 11.90 11.05
CA GLU A 167 10.17 13.23 10.98
C GLU A 167 9.34 14.21 10.14
N GLU A 168 8.75 13.73 9.04
CA GLU A 168 7.84 14.53 8.21
C GLU A 168 6.56 14.86 8.98
N VAL A 169 6.02 13.91 9.75
CA VAL A 169 4.84 14.13 10.60
C VAL A 169 5.18 15.12 11.72
N VAL A 170 6.31 14.99 12.43
CA VAL A 170 6.76 15.96 13.43
C VAL A 170 6.88 17.37 12.83
N THR A 171 7.43 17.48 11.63
CA THR A 171 7.51 18.75 10.90
C THR A 171 6.12 19.35 10.67
N LEU A 172 5.15 18.54 10.28
CA LEU A 172 3.76 18.94 10.10
C LEU A 172 3.13 19.41 11.41
N LEU A 173 3.33 18.67 12.51
CA LEU A 173 2.82 19.03 13.84
C LEU A 173 3.43 20.33 14.38
N ARG A 174 4.75 20.50 14.25
CA ARG A 174 5.43 21.76 14.64
C ARG A 174 4.93 22.97 13.86
N ARG A 175 4.63 22.76 12.56
CA ARG A 175 4.00 23.80 11.76
C ARG A 175 2.59 24.11 12.25
N ALA A 176 1.79 23.13 12.59
CA ALA A 176 0.43 23.30 13.11
C ALA A 176 0.39 24.14 14.40
N LEU A 177 1.41 24.00 15.25
CA LEU A 177 1.56 24.78 16.48
C LEU A 177 1.90 26.26 16.23
N LYS A 178 2.56 26.58 15.10
CA LYS A 178 3.02 27.93 14.78
C LYS A 178 2.13 28.68 13.78
N ASP A 179 1.39 27.95 12.94
CA ASP A 179 0.56 28.53 11.88
C ASP A 179 -0.66 29.25 12.50
N PRO A 180 -0.97 30.51 12.12
CA PRO A 180 -2.17 31.22 12.58
C PRO A 180 -3.48 30.50 12.30
N ARG A 181 -3.53 29.66 11.25
CA ARG A 181 -4.68 28.80 10.94
C ARG A 181 -4.81 27.62 11.92
N GLY A 182 -3.73 27.29 12.63
CA GLY A 182 -3.66 26.24 13.64
C GLY A 182 -3.73 26.81 15.06
N PHE A 183 -2.66 26.62 15.81
CA PHE A 183 -2.51 27.07 17.19
C PHE A 183 -1.58 28.29 17.35
N GLY A 184 -1.14 28.93 16.26
CA GLY A 184 -0.19 30.05 16.32
C GLY A 184 -0.69 31.31 17.05
N GLY A 185 -1.98 31.39 17.40
CA GLY A 185 -2.55 32.43 18.27
C GLY A 185 -2.58 32.06 19.75
N GLN A 186 -2.08 30.89 20.16
CA GLN A 186 -2.09 30.36 21.50
C GLN A 186 -0.71 29.80 21.87
N THR A 187 -0.25 30.04 23.08
CA THR A 187 0.98 29.45 23.59
C THR A 187 0.71 28.00 23.96
N VAL A 188 1.31 27.04 23.24
CA VAL A 188 1.19 25.62 23.53
C VAL A 188 2.56 25.06 23.90
N HIS A 189 2.67 24.52 25.11
CA HIS A 189 3.84 23.82 25.61
C HIS A 189 3.67 22.34 25.41
N ILE A 190 4.45 21.77 24.49
CA ILE A 190 4.49 20.34 24.17
C ILE A 190 5.95 19.94 23.95
N THR A 191 6.37 18.81 24.49
CA THR A 191 7.75 18.34 24.37
C THR A 191 7.96 17.63 23.03
N ASP A 192 9.21 17.53 22.61
CA ASP A 192 9.55 16.83 21.36
C ASP A 192 9.21 15.32 21.45
N GLU A 193 9.35 14.72 22.63
CA GLU A 193 8.98 13.33 22.87
C GLU A 193 7.49 13.08 22.62
N VAL A 194 6.61 14.00 23.04
CA VAL A 194 5.16 13.89 22.79
C VAL A 194 4.85 14.10 21.31
N LEU A 195 5.55 15.00 20.62
CA LEU A 195 5.39 15.17 19.17
C LEU A 195 5.83 13.93 18.38
N GLU A 196 6.92 13.30 18.80
CA GLU A 196 7.40 12.03 18.21
C GLU A 196 6.40 10.89 18.47
N ALA A 197 5.84 10.82 19.70
CA ALA A 197 4.80 9.84 20.02
C ALA A 197 3.53 10.03 19.18
N LEU A 198 3.10 11.28 18.97
CA LEU A 198 1.99 11.61 18.06
C LEU A 198 2.29 11.20 16.63
N ALA A 199 3.53 11.38 16.17
CA ALA A 199 3.93 11.00 14.81
C ALA A 199 3.92 9.49 14.61
N VAL A 200 4.43 8.72 15.58
CA VAL A 200 4.39 7.25 15.57
C VAL A 200 2.94 6.76 15.62
N PHE A 201 2.12 7.33 16.50
CA PHE A 201 0.69 6.98 16.61
C PHE A 201 -0.05 7.18 15.31
N ALA A 202 0.23 8.27 14.59
CA ALA A 202 -0.40 8.59 13.32
C ALA A 202 0.00 7.64 12.18
N ASN A 203 1.08 6.88 12.32
CA ASN A 203 1.55 5.88 11.37
C ASN A 203 1.59 6.40 9.91
N GLY A 204 2.12 7.62 9.73
CA GLY A 204 2.26 8.26 8.41
C GLY A 204 1.00 8.87 7.82
N ASP A 205 -0.11 8.93 8.58
CA ASP A 205 -1.37 9.60 8.19
C ASP A 205 -1.41 11.03 8.78
N ALA A 206 -1.27 12.05 7.91
CA ALA A 206 -1.29 13.46 8.31
C ALA A 206 -2.63 13.90 8.93
N ARG A 207 -3.75 13.33 8.50
CA ARG A 207 -5.08 13.65 9.02
C ARG A 207 -5.22 13.16 10.45
N THR A 208 -4.82 11.92 10.71
CA THR A 208 -4.78 11.33 12.05
C THR A 208 -3.84 12.14 12.95
N ALA A 209 -2.64 12.49 12.49
CA ALA A 209 -1.68 13.29 13.25
C ALA A 209 -2.26 14.63 13.70
N LEU A 210 -2.84 15.40 12.77
CA LEU A 210 -3.42 16.70 13.06
C LEU A 210 -4.68 16.62 13.94
N SER A 211 -5.54 15.62 13.73
CA SER A 211 -6.74 15.41 14.56
C SER A 211 -6.36 15.01 15.98
N THR A 212 -5.33 14.18 16.15
CA THR A 212 -4.85 13.80 17.49
C THR A 212 -4.16 14.99 18.18
N LEU A 213 -3.35 15.79 17.43
CA LEU A 213 -2.79 17.03 17.97
C LEU A 213 -3.91 17.97 18.46
N GLU A 214 -4.96 18.18 17.66
CA GLU A 214 -6.11 19.00 18.05
C GLU A 214 -6.74 18.49 19.34
N MET A 215 -6.95 17.19 19.45
CA MET A 215 -7.54 16.56 20.62
C MET A 215 -6.66 16.76 21.88
N VAL A 216 -5.34 16.52 21.80
CA VAL A 216 -4.46 16.63 22.97
C VAL A 216 -4.27 18.09 23.40
N VAL A 217 -4.25 19.04 22.49
CA VAL A 217 -4.18 20.48 22.83
C VAL A 217 -5.47 20.95 23.49
N LEU A 218 -6.63 20.52 23.00
CA LEU A 218 -7.93 20.90 23.60
C LEU A 218 -8.15 20.27 24.98
N ASN A 219 -7.45 19.18 25.32
CA ASN A 219 -7.50 18.53 26.63
C ASN A 219 -6.24 18.78 27.49
N GLY A 220 -5.35 19.68 27.06
CA GLY A 220 -4.17 20.07 27.81
C GLY A 220 -4.51 20.92 29.05
N GLU A 221 -3.55 21.02 29.97
CA GLU A 221 -3.69 21.80 31.16
C GLU A 221 -3.56 23.30 30.85
N VAL A 222 -4.58 24.09 31.22
CA VAL A 222 -4.60 25.54 30.96
C VAL A 222 -3.93 26.28 32.10
N GLY A 223 -2.83 26.97 31.82
CA GLY A 223 -2.13 27.83 32.76
C GLY A 223 -2.90 29.13 33.06
N ALA A 224 -2.51 29.83 34.15
CA ALA A 224 -3.11 31.10 34.53
C ALA A 224 -2.91 32.23 33.49
N ASP A 225 -1.91 32.10 32.64
CA ASP A 225 -1.58 32.98 31.50
C ASP A 225 -2.31 32.63 30.20
N GLY A 226 -3.16 31.61 30.23
CA GLY A 226 -3.87 31.11 29.05
C GLY A 226 -3.03 30.18 28.15
N SER A 227 -1.81 29.85 28.54
CA SER A 227 -1.01 28.82 27.86
C SER A 227 -1.59 27.44 28.08
N VAL A 228 -1.36 26.52 27.11
CA VAL A 228 -1.78 25.12 27.23
C VAL A 228 -0.55 24.24 27.34
N THR A 229 -0.49 23.40 28.36
CA THR A 229 0.55 22.40 28.53
C THR A 229 0.01 21.02 28.18
N VAL A 230 0.63 20.35 27.20
CA VAL A 230 0.34 18.99 26.82
C VAL A 230 1.38 18.06 27.40
N THR A 231 0.95 17.21 28.33
CA THR A 231 1.80 16.22 28.99
C THR A 231 1.67 14.83 28.29
N GLU A 232 2.59 13.93 28.61
CA GLU A 232 2.51 12.52 28.24
C GLU A 232 1.20 11.88 28.70
N GLN A 233 0.77 12.20 29.92
CA GLN A 233 -0.49 11.71 30.48
C GLN A 233 -1.71 12.19 29.67
N THR A 234 -1.71 13.45 29.22
CA THR A 234 -2.76 13.98 28.32
C THR A 234 -2.82 13.20 27.02
N PHE A 235 -1.65 12.89 26.43
CA PHE A 235 -1.58 12.09 25.21
C PHE A 235 -2.13 10.66 25.44
N GLU A 236 -1.72 9.98 26.50
CA GLU A 236 -2.21 8.63 26.84
C GLU A 236 -3.74 8.59 27.04
N GLN A 237 -4.29 9.58 27.75
CA GLN A 237 -5.73 9.68 27.95
C GLN A 237 -6.50 9.88 26.64
N CYS A 238 -5.99 10.72 25.74
CA CYS A 238 -6.63 11.00 24.45
C CYS A 238 -6.54 9.84 23.44
N THR A 239 -5.49 9.02 23.54
CA THR A 239 -5.26 7.94 22.57
C THR A 239 -5.71 6.57 23.05
N SER A 240 -6.16 6.44 24.32
CA SER A 240 -6.56 5.17 24.95
C SER A 240 -5.48 4.07 24.87
N LYS A 241 -4.23 4.44 24.60
CA LYS A 241 -3.09 3.51 24.50
C LYS A 241 -2.07 3.88 25.57
N LYS A 242 -1.75 2.92 26.44
CA LYS A 242 -0.62 3.04 27.34
C LYS A 242 0.67 3.16 26.51
N SER A 243 1.32 4.30 26.69
CA SER A 243 2.70 4.62 26.31
C SER A 243 3.25 4.04 25.01
N LEU A 244 3.04 4.79 23.90
CA LEU A 244 3.87 4.68 22.70
C LEU A 244 5.27 5.34 22.87
N LEU A 245 5.53 5.95 24.02
CA LEU A 245 6.79 6.65 24.33
C LEU A 245 7.99 5.71 24.51
N TYR A 246 7.78 4.41 24.43
CA TYR A 246 8.86 3.44 24.46
C TYR A 246 9.62 3.31 23.14
N ASP A 247 9.07 3.82 22.03
CA ASP A 247 9.72 3.75 20.72
C ASP A 247 10.33 5.08 20.31
N LYS A 248 11.44 5.43 20.95
CA LYS A 248 12.15 6.69 20.70
C LYS A 248 12.66 6.88 19.26
N LYS A 249 12.54 5.91 18.31
CA LYS A 249 13.12 6.06 16.96
C LYS A 249 12.47 5.28 15.82
N GLY A 250 11.33 4.61 15.97
CA GLY A 250 10.78 3.71 14.91
C GLY A 250 11.70 2.49 14.65
N GLU A 251 12.92 2.52 15.13
CA GLU A 251 13.94 1.49 14.98
C GLU A 251 13.63 0.28 15.89
N GLU A 252 13.08 0.51 17.09
CA GLU A 252 12.68 -0.60 17.99
C GLU A 252 11.53 -1.42 17.42
N HIS A 253 10.57 -0.83 16.76
CA HIS A 253 9.49 -1.55 16.07
C HIS A 253 10.06 -2.55 15.05
N TYR A 254 10.99 -2.09 14.18
CA TYR A 254 11.68 -2.97 13.22
C TYR A 254 12.59 -3.96 13.90
N ASN A 255 13.23 -3.59 15.01
CA ASN A 255 14.08 -4.46 15.78
C ASN A 255 13.29 -5.58 16.48
N LEU A 256 12.12 -5.27 17.05
CA LEU A 256 11.28 -6.25 17.73
C LEU A 256 10.72 -7.29 16.75
N ILE A 257 10.16 -6.86 15.62
CA ILE A 257 9.67 -7.82 14.61
C ILE A 257 10.83 -8.62 14.00
N SER A 258 11.99 -8.01 13.82
CA SER A 258 13.19 -8.71 13.36
C SER A 258 13.69 -9.72 14.41
N ALA A 259 13.63 -9.37 15.68
CA ALA A 259 13.99 -10.28 16.79
C ALA A 259 13.03 -11.47 16.84
N LEU A 260 11.71 -11.24 16.72
CA LEU A 260 10.71 -12.31 16.64
C LEU A 260 11.01 -13.26 15.46
N HIS A 261 11.22 -12.72 14.24
CA HIS A 261 11.53 -13.54 13.07
C HIS A 261 12.84 -14.31 13.21
N LYS A 262 13.89 -13.68 13.76
CA LYS A 262 15.19 -14.33 13.98
C LYS A 262 15.09 -15.44 15.03
N SER A 263 14.31 -15.23 16.09
CA SER A 263 14.06 -16.25 17.12
C SER A 263 13.34 -17.46 16.53
N MET A 264 12.25 -17.25 15.76
CA MET A 264 11.55 -18.34 15.07
C MET A 264 12.48 -19.07 14.07
N ARG A 265 13.34 -18.33 13.36
CA ARG A 265 14.30 -18.91 12.39
C ARG A 265 15.38 -19.73 13.07
N ASN A 266 15.82 -19.32 14.25
CA ASN A 266 16.77 -20.06 15.09
C ASN A 266 16.12 -21.20 15.86
N SER A 267 14.83 -21.46 15.66
CA SER A 267 14.09 -22.51 16.40
C SER A 267 14.12 -22.33 17.92
N ASP A 268 14.08 -21.05 18.36
CA ASP A 268 14.02 -20.69 19.79
C ASP A 268 12.59 -20.19 20.11
N PRO A 269 11.69 -21.07 20.56
CA PRO A 269 10.32 -20.72 20.88
C PRO A 269 10.22 -19.81 22.10
N ASP A 270 11.09 -19.92 23.10
CA ASP A 270 11.04 -19.11 24.30
C ASP A 270 11.36 -17.65 24.00
N ALA A 271 12.43 -17.38 23.22
CA ALA A 271 12.77 -16.07 22.77
C ALA A 271 11.67 -15.50 21.85
N ALA A 272 11.10 -16.32 20.96
CA ALA A 272 10.04 -15.89 20.05
C ALA A 272 8.76 -15.47 20.82
N VAL A 273 8.35 -16.23 21.82
CA VAL A 273 7.19 -15.88 22.69
C VAL A 273 7.48 -14.62 23.49
N TYR A 274 8.70 -14.45 24.00
CA TYR A 274 9.10 -13.23 24.72
C TYR A 274 8.98 -11.98 23.83
N TRP A 275 9.52 -12.03 22.61
CA TRP A 275 9.45 -10.90 21.68
C TRP A 275 8.02 -10.62 21.21
N LEU A 276 7.19 -11.66 21.00
CA LEU A 276 5.76 -11.51 20.75
C LEU A 276 5.06 -10.76 21.88
N ALA A 277 5.24 -11.23 23.13
CA ALA A 277 4.63 -10.60 24.30
C ALA A 277 5.06 -9.14 24.43
N ARG A 278 6.36 -8.86 24.26
CA ARG A 278 6.89 -7.48 24.31
C ARG A 278 6.28 -6.58 23.24
N MET A 279 6.05 -7.08 22.02
CA MET A 279 5.37 -6.32 20.96
C MET A 279 3.92 -6.01 21.32
N LEU A 280 3.17 -7.00 21.78
CA LEU A 280 1.75 -6.83 22.12
C LEU A 280 1.55 -5.92 23.34
N GLU A 281 2.39 -6.04 24.38
CA GLU A 281 2.36 -5.16 25.55
C GLU A 281 2.79 -3.72 25.21
N ALA A 282 3.66 -3.53 24.20
CA ALA A 282 3.99 -2.22 23.65
C ALA A 282 2.85 -1.60 22.81
N GLY A 283 1.74 -2.32 22.62
CA GLY A 283 0.57 -1.84 21.88
C GLY A 283 0.62 -2.11 20.37
N GLU A 284 1.46 -3.02 19.91
CA GLU A 284 1.50 -3.41 18.50
C GLU A 284 0.16 -4.01 18.04
N ASP A 285 -0.23 -3.70 16.81
CA ASP A 285 -1.42 -4.28 16.19
C ASP A 285 -1.27 -5.80 16.02
N PRO A 286 -2.11 -6.62 16.68
CA PRO A 286 -2.04 -8.07 16.56
C PRO A 286 -2.22 -8.57 15.12
N LEU A 287 -2.97 -7.85 14.29
CA LEU A 287 -3.11 -8.16 12.86
C LEU A 287 -1.82 -7.90 12.08
N TYR A 288 -1.05 -6.87 12.47
CA TYR A 288 0.28 -6.65 11.91
C TYR A 288 1.20 -7.83 12.21
N VAL A 289 1.27 -8.24 13.47
CA VAL A 289 2.10 -9.41 13.88
C VAL A 289 1.65 -10.66 13.13
N ALA A 290 0.34 -10.93 13.05
CA ALA A 290 -0.18 -12.08 12.32
C ALA A 290 0.20 -12.06 10.82
N ARG A 291 0.14 -10.91 10.15
CA ARG A 291 0.63 -10.76 8.77
C ARG A 291 2.11 -11.10 8.62
N ARG A 292 2.91 -10.73 9.60
CA ARG A 292 4.35 -11.08 9.61
C ARG A 292 4.60 -12.56 9.81
N VAL A 293 3.77 -13.24 10.62
CA VAL A 293 3.82 -14.70 10.80
C VAL A 293 3.40 -15.43 9.52
N ILE A 294 2.36 -14.93 8.79
CA ILE A 294 1.99 -15.48 7.48
C ILE A 294 3.17 -15.42 6.49
N ARG A 295 3.86 -14.29 6.45
CA ARG A 295 5.04 -14.15 5.59
C ARG A 295 6.13 -15.15 5.98
N PHE A 296 6.43 -15.28 7.28
CA PHE A 296 7.41 -16.23 7.79
C PHE A 296 7.08 -17.67 7.39
N ALA A 297 5.82 -18.06 7.48
CA ALA A 297 5.34 -19.40 7.10
C ALA A 297 5.71 -19.78 5.65
N CYS A 298 5.72 -18.84 4.71
CA CYS A 298 6.09 -19.10 3.33
C CYS A 298 7.58 -18.86 3.04
N GLU A 299 8.19 -17.86 3.68
CA GLU A 299 9.57 -17.43 3.43
C GLU A 299 10.60 -18.34 4.10
N ASP A 300 10.32 -18.78 5.34
CA ASP A 300 11.28 -19.50 6.19
C ASP A 300 10.92 -20.99 6.44
N VAL A 301 9.64 -21.35 6.32
CA VAL A 301 9.19 -22.74 6.45
C VAL A 301 8.86 -23.32 5.08
N GLY A 302 8.06 -22.64 4.27
CA GLY A 302 7.76 -23.03 2.90
C GLY A 302 7.16 -24.43 2.78
N LEU A 303 7.67 -25.22 1.83
CA LEU A 303 7.19 -26.58 1.56
C LEU A 303 7.80 -27.64 2.47
N SER A 304 8.69 -27.27 3.36
CA SER A 304 9.18 -28.22 4.39
C SER A 304 8.06 -28.61 5.36
N ASP A 305 7.13 -27.67 5.64
CA ASP A 305 5.86 -27.93 6.31
C ASP A 305 4.74 -27.01 5.79
N PRO A 306 3.95 -27.43 4.78
CA PRO A 306 2.86 -26.64 4.22
C PRO A 306 1.78 -26.21 5.21
N ARG A 307 1.62 -26.94 6.33
CA ARG A 307 0.65 -26.58 7.37
C ARG A 307 0.99 -25.27 8.07
N ALA A 308 2.24 -24.83 8.00
CA ALA A 308 2.64 -23.56 8.58
C ALA A 308 1.81 -22.38 8.05
N LEU A 309 1.55 -22.34 6.73
CA LEU A 309 0.72 -21.32 6.14
C LEU A 309 -0.73 -21.41 6.61
N GLU A 310 -1.30 -22.62 6.70
CA GLU A 310 -2.67 -22.84 7.19
C GLU A 310 -2.82 -22.34 8.63
N GLN A 311 -1.86 -22.68 9.51
CA GLN A 311 -1.85 -22.22 10.89
C GLN A 311 -1.72 -20.69 10.99
N ALA A 312 -0.87 -20.07 10.19
CA ALA A 312 -0.68 -18.62 10.18
C ALA A 312 -1.95 -17.87 9.71
N VAL A 313 -2.61 -18.39 8.68
CA VAL A 313 -3.86 -17.80 8.16
C VAL A 313 -5.01 -17.96 9.16
N ALA A 314 -5.15 -19.15 9.79
CA ALA A 314 -6.13 -19.37 10.84
C ALA A 314 -5.89 -18.43 12.03
N THR A 315 -4.64 -18.21 12.42
CA THR A 315 -4.27 -17.25 13.46
C THR A 315 -4.65 -15.82 13.11
N TYR A 316 -4.40 -15.38 11.87
CA TYR A 316 -4.83 -14.06 11.42
C TYR A 316 -6.35 -13.89 11.53
N GLN A 317 -7.12 -14.89 11.10
CA GLN A 317 -8.57 -14.88 11.21
C GLN A 317 -9.03 -14.84 12.67
N ALA A 318 -8.41 -15.62 13.55
CA ALA A 318 -8.70 -15.60 14.99
C ALA A 318 -8.43 -14.21 15.59
N CYS A 319 -7.29 -13.58 15.25
CA CYS A 319 -7.00 -12.22 15.69
C CYS A 319 -8.04 -11.21 15.20
N HIS A 320 -8.52 -11.38 13.97
CA HIS A 320 -9.53 -10.49 13.39
C HIS A 320 -10.90 -10.63 14.08
N PHE A 321 -11.31 -11.86 14.44
CA PHE A 321 -12.61 -12.11 15.04
C PHE A 321 -12.65 -11.83 16.54
N LEU A 322 -11.59 -12.16 17.26
CA LEU A 322 -11.55 -12.08 18.73
C LEU A 322 -10.98 -10.75 19.23
N GLY A 323 -9.93 -10.23 18.59
CA GLY A 323 -9.20 -9.06 19.08
C GLY A 323 -8.38 -9.33 20.35
N MET A 324 -7.83 -8.26 20.91
CA MET A 324 -7.11 -8.30 22.19
C MET A 324 -8.09 -8.29 23.37
N PRO A 325 -7.79 -8.99 24.47
CA PRO A 325 -6.59 -9.79 24.75
C PRO A 325 -6.66 -11.25 24.26
N GLU A 326 -7.82 -11.75 23.86
CA GLU A 326 -8.09 -13.16 23.61
C GLU A 326 -7.23 -13.75 22.48
N CYS A 327 -6.88 -12.96 21.47
CA CYS A 327 -6.09 -13.43 20.33
C CYS A 327 -4.61 -13.72 20.66
N THR A 328 -4.12 -13.32 21.83
CA THR A 328 -2.73 -13.53 22.25
C THR A 328 -2.31 -15.01 22.26
N VAL A 329 -3.20 -15.90 22.71
CA VAL A 329 -2.95 -17.35 22.75
C VAL A 329 -2.81 -17.94 21.35
N HIS A 330 -3.62 -17.45 20.39
CA HIS A 330 -3.55 -17.88 18.98
C HIS A 330 -2.24 -17.46 18.33
N LEU A 331 -1.79 -16.21 18.57
CA LEU A 331 -0.49 -15.74 18.11
C LEU A 331 0.66 -16.55 18.74
N THR A 332 0.58 -16.85 20.05
CA THR A 332 1.57 -17.68 20.74
C THR A 332 1.65 -19.07 20.13
N GLN A 333 0.49 -19.72 19.87
CA GLN A 333 0.45 -21.03 19.22
C GLN A 333 1.16 -21.00 17.85
N ALA A 334 0.86 -19.99 17.02
CA ALA A 334 1.47 -19.86 15.70
C ALA A 334 2.99 -19.64 15.80
N VAL A 335 3.43 -18.76 16.70
CA VAL A 335 4.86 -18.43 16.88
C VAL A 335 5.63 -19.66 17.35
N VAL A 336 5.10 -20.43 18.30
CA VAL A 336 5.72 -21.70 18.75
C VAL A 336 5.76 -22.71 17.60
N TYR A 337 4.65 -22.83 16.85
CA TYR A 337 4.61 -23.73 15.68
C TYR A 337 5.68 -23.35 14.66
N MET A 338 5.79 -22.06 14.29
CA MET A 338 6.80 -21.57 13.36
C MET A 338 8.23 -21.79 13.86
N SER A 339 8.44 -21.68 15.17
CA SER A 339 9.75 -21.92 15.78
C SER A 339 10.18 -23.38 15.65
N LEU A 340 9.25 -24.30 15.80
CA LEU A 340 9.54 -25.76 15.80
C LEU A 340 9.42 -26.41 14.41
N ALA A 341 8.78 -25.77 13.45
CA ALA A 341 8.68 -26.27 12.09
C ALA A 341 10.06 -26.39 11.42
N PRO A 342 10.29 -27.40 10.56
CA PRO A 342 11.50 -27.47 9.73
C PRO A 342 11.61 -26.23 8.84
N LYS A 343 12.83 -25.77 8.55
CA LYS A 343 13.07 -24.50 7.84
C LYS A 343 13.50 -24.75 6.40
N SER A 344 12.86 -24.04 5.47
CA SER A 344 13.27 -23.98 4.06
C SER A 344 12.93 -22.62 3.45
N ASN A 345 13.92 -21.96 2.88
CA ASN A 345 13.74 -20.73 2.11
C ASN A 345 13.76 -20.98 0.59
N ALA A 346 13.63 -22.22 0.15
CA ALA A 346 13.76 -22.61 -1.26
C ALA A 346 12.75 -21.87 -2.16
N LEU A 347 11.53 -21.60 -1.69
CA LEU A 347 10.51 -20.85 -2.45
C LEU A 347 10.91 -19.38 -2.62
N TYR A 348 11.39 -18.74 -1.57
CA TYR A 348 11.86 -17.37 -1.62
C TYR A 348 13.04 -17.23 -2.60
N ALA A 349 14.04 -18.08 -2.49
CA ALA A 349 15.20 -18.10 -3.38
C ALA A 349 14.77 -18.34 -4.83
N ALA A 350 13.86 -19.29 -5.07
CA ALA A 350 13.34 -19.61 -6.40
C ALA A 350 12.71 -18.38 -7.06
N TYR A 351 11.85 -17.65 -6.33
CA TYR A 351 11.19 -16.46 -6.85
C TYR A 351 12.19 -15.32 -7.14
N GLU A 352 13.14 -15.04 -6.25
CA GLU A 352 14.13 -13.98 -6.45
C GLU A 352 15.05 -14.25 -7.65
N HIS A 353 15.46 -15.50 -7.86
CA HIS A 353 16.22 -15.88 -9.04
C HIS A 353 15.37 -15.73 -10.34
N ALA A 354 14.13 -16.23 -10.34
CA ALA A 354 13.24 -16.10 -11.48
C ALA A 354 12.93 -14.63 -11.80
N LYS A 355 12.68 -13.81 -10.79
CA LYS A 355 12.45 -12.37 -10.90
C LYS A 355 13.66 -11.66 -11.51
N SER A 356 14.88 -12.00 -11.07
CA SER A 356 16.12 -11.43 -11.62
C SER A 356 16.25 -11.70 -13.14
N ASP A 357 15.95 -12.91 -13.58
CA ASP A 357 15.99 -13.25 -14.99
C ASP A 357 14.82 -12.60 -15.76
N ALA A 358 13.62 -12.59 -15.22
CA ALA A 358 12.45 -11.95 -15.82
C ALA A 358 12.64 -10.45 -16.03
N VAL A 359 13.26 -9.75 -15.07
CA VAL A 359 13.55 -8.29 -15.21
C VAL A 359 14.56 -8.02 -16.33
N LYS A 360 15.55 -8.91 -16.52
CA LYS A 360 16.54 -8.79 -17.60
C LYS A 360 15.95 -9.10 -18.98
N GLN A 361 14.90 -9.89 -19.05
CA GLN A 361 14.32 -10.44 -20.27
C GLN A 361 12.82 -10.13 -20.42
N LEU A 362 12.39 -8.92 -20.06
CA LEU A 362 10.98 -8.50 -20.10
C LEU A 362 10.32 -8.63 -21.48
N ALA A 363 11.10 -8.62 -22.56
CA ALA A 363 10.60 -8.74 -23.95
C ALA A 363 10.58 -10.18 -24.47
N GLU A 364 11.02 -11.16 -23.69
CA GLU A 364 11.07 -12.57 -24.13
C GLU A 364 9.65 -13.11 -24.35
N PRO A 365 9.34 -13.61 -25.55
CA PRO A 365 7.99 -14.10 -25.83
C PRO A 365 7.75 -15.46 -25.19
N VAL A 366 6.49 -15.72 -24.84
CA VAL A 366 6.06 -17.06 -24.43
C VAL A 366 6.28 -18.05 -25.56
N PRO A 367 6.89 -19.23 -25.36
CA PRO A 367 7.09 -20.22 -26.38
C PRO A 367 5.79 -20.60 -27.12
N LEU A 368 5.84 -20.73 -28.43
CA LEU A 368 4.65 -20.98 -29.26
C LEU A 368 3.88 -22.24 -28.82
N VAL A 369 4.60 -23.28 -28.43
CA VAL A 369 4.03 -24.58 -28.03
C VAL A 369 3.07 -24.48 -26.84
N ILE A 370 3.27 -23.51 -25.91
CA ILE A 370 2.42 -23.33 -24.75
C ILE A 370 1.45 -22.13 -24.86
N ARG A 371 1.37 -21.50 -26.04
CA ARG A 371 0.37 -20.44 -26.30
C ARG A 371 -0.98 -21.03 -26.61
N ASN A 372 -2.05 -20.40 -26.09
CA ASN A 372 -3.42 -20.76 -26.46
C ASN A 372 -3.74 -20.32 -27.90
N ALA A 373 -4.45 -21.14 -28.65
CA ALA A 373 -4.89 -20.89 -30.05
C ALA A 373 -6.43 -20.88 -30.18
N PRO A 374 -7.17 -19.95 -29.54
CA PRO A 374 -8.63 -19.93 -29.56
C PRO A 374 -9.21 -19.50 -30.92
N THR A 375 -8.43 -18.90 -31.79
CA THR A 375 -8.87 -18.44 -33.11
C THR A 375 -8.14 -19.19 -34.24
N ARG A 376 -8.78 -19.29 -35.44
CA ARG A 376 -8.19 -19.90 -36.62
C ARG A 376 -6.87 -19.24 -37.02
N LEU A 377 -6.79 -17.91 -36.95
CA LEU A 377 -5.56 -17.17 -37.21
C LEU A 377 -4.41 -17.58 -36.27
N MET A 378 -4.68 -17.75 -34.97
CA MET A 378 -3.66 -18.21 -34.03
C MET A 378 -3.19 -19.63 -34.32
N GLN A 379 -4.08 -20.53 -34.79
CA GLN A 379 -3.71 -21.87 -35.22
C GLN A 379 -2.84 -21.83 -36.49
N GLU A 380 -3.16 -20.96 -37.46
CA GLU A 380 -2.35 -20.71 -38.65
C GLU A 380 -0.96 -20.12 -38.34
N LEU A 381 -0.81 -19.46 -37.16
CA LEU A 381 0.45 -18.94 -36.62
C LEU A 381 1.18 -19.93 -35.70
N ASP A 382 0.84 -21.22 -35.78
CA ASP A 382 1.46 -22.32 -35.00
C ASP A 382 1.36 -22.19 -33.47
N TYR A 383 0.39 -21.42 -32.96
CA TYR A 383 0.15 -21.35 -31.51
C TYR A 383 -0.36 -22.69 -31.00
N GLY A 384 0.26 -23.22 -29.93
CA GLY A 384 -0.08 -24.50 -29.32
C GLY A 384 0.32 -25.71 -30.14
N LYS A 385 1.02 -25.53 -31.27
CA LYS A 385 1.45 -26.65 -32.12
C LYS A 385 2.49 -27.49 -31.41
N GLY A 386 2.24 -28.80 -31.31
CA GLY A 386 3.10 -29.72 -30.59
C GLY A 386 2.87 -29.78 -29.08
N TYR A 387 1.89 -29.04 -28.54
CA TYR A 387 1.53 -29.12 -27.13
C TYR A 387 0.96 -30.51 -26.82
N GLN A 388 1.53 -31.12 -25.79
CA GLN A 388 1.08 -32.41 -25.24
C GLN A 388 0.33 -32.17 -23.93
N TYR A 389 -0.94 -32.57 -23.89
CA TYR A 389 -1.72 -32.44 -22.65
C TYR A 389 -1.36 -33.57 -21.70
N ALA A 390 -0.69 -33.22 -20.59
CA ALA A 390 -0.13 -34.21 -19.67
C ALA A 390 -1.17 -35.19 -19.11
N HIS A 391 -2.45 -34.79 -18.98
CA HIS A 391 -3.51 -35.70 -18.52
C HIS A 391 -3.82 -36.84 -19.50
N ASP A 392 -3.49 -36.70 -20.80
CA ASP A 392 -3.66 -37.73 -21.79
C ASP A 392 -2.45 -38.71 -21.84
N ALA A 393 -1.31 -38.29 -21.27
CA ALA A 393 -0.13 -39.14 -21.18
C ALA A 393 -0.29 -40.23 -20.10
N PRO A 394 0.19 -41.45 -20.31
CA PRO A 394 0.09 -42.55 -19.34
C PRO A 394 0.64 -42.20 -17.98
N ASP A 395 1.82 -41.55 -17.94
CA ASP A 395 2.53 -41.18 -16.73
C ASP A 395 2.15 -39.80 -16.21
N LYS A 396 1.19 -39.10 -16.85
CA LYS A 396 0.83 -37.73 -16.58
C LYS A 396 2.02 -36.74 -16.66
N LEU A 397 3.02 -37.10 -17.48
CA LEU A 397 4.22 -36.32 -17.73
C LEU A 397 4.40 -36.10 -19.24
N THR A 398 5.05 -35.01 -19.60
CA THR A 398 5.41 -34.67 -20.98
C THR A 398 6.82 -34.07 -21.00
N THR A 399 7.46 -34.13 -22.17
CA THR A 399 8.78 -33.55 -22.42
C THR A 399 8.70 -32.10 -22.97
N VAL A 400 7.48 -31.55 -23.10
CA VAL A 400 7.27 -30.19 -23.63
C VAL A 400 8.10 -29.16 -22.90
N GLN A 401 8.89 -28.40 -23.66
CA GLN A 401 9.68 -27.28 -23.17
C GLN A 401 8.78 -26.10 -22.87
N CYS A 402 8.78 -25.65 -21.61
CA CYS A 402 7.93 -24.55 -21.14
C CYS A 402 8.68 -23.23 -20.90
N LEU A 403 10.00 -23.27 -20.72
CA LEU A 403 10.82 -22.06 -20.63
C LEU A 403 11.19 -21.56 -22.03
N PRO A 404 11.40 -20.24 -22.19
CA PRO A 404 12.03 -19.69 -23.40
C PRO A 404 13.40 -20.32 -23.67
N ASP A 405 13.82 -20.38 -24.93
CA ASP A 405 15.10 -20.99 -25.33
C ASP A 405 16.29 -20.35 -24.65
N SER A 406 16.25 -19.04 -24.42
CA SER A 406 17.27 -18.27 -23.69
C SER A 406 17.44 -18.69 -22.22
N LEU A 407 16.44 -19.37 -21.65
CA LEU A 407 16.41 -19.85 -20.26
C LEU A 407 16.48 -21.37 -20.15
N LEU A 408 16.80 -22.05 -21.22
CA LEU A 408 16.99 -23.50 -21.24
C LEU A 408 18.02 -23.92 -20.18
N GLY A 409 17.67 -24.96 -19.38
CA GLY A 409 18.52 -25.46 -18.33
C GLY A 409 18.54 -24.64 -17.03
N ARG A 410 17.83 -23.51 -16.97
CA ARG A 410 17.67 -22.77 -15.71
C ARG A 410 16.90 -23.58 -14.68
N VAL A 411 17.41 -23.58 -13.46
CA VAL A 411 16.77 -24.21 -12.30
C VAL A 411 16.48 -23.10 -11.28
N TYR A 412 15.22 -22.87 -11.01
CA TYR A 412 14.80 -21.88 -10.01
C TYR A 412 14.48 -22.54 -8.67
N TYR A 413 13.68 -23.60 -8.68
CA TYR A 413 13.30 -24.30 -7.46
C TYR A 413 14.29 -25.45 -7.16
N ALA A 414 15.02 -25.32 -6.08
CA ALA A 414 15.94 -26.30 -5.55
C ALA A 414 15.46 -26.74 -4.15
N PRO A 415 14.66 -27.83 -4.07
CA PRO A 415 14.12 -28.31 -2.80
C PRO A 415 15.21 -28.77 -1.83
N THR A 416 15.00 -28.49 -0.54
CA THR A 416 15.88 -28.95 0.55
C THR A 416 15.60 -30.42 0.94
N GLU A 417 16.29 -30.93 1.94
CA GLU A 417 16.03 -32.25 2.54
C GLU A 417 15.17 -32.16 3.80
N GLU A 418 14.69 -30.96 4.14
CA GLU A 418 13.95 -30.71 5.36
C GLU A 418 12.46 -31.07 5.23
N GLY A 419 11.93 -31.75 6.24
CA GLY A 419 10.51 -32.05 6.37
C GLY A 419 9.89 -32.73 5.14
N LEU A 420 8.76 -32.22 4.66
CA LEU A 420 8.08 -32.76 3.48
C LEU A 420 8.81 -32.41 2.17
N GLU A 421 9.69 -31.44 2.16
CA GLU A 421 10.39 -31.00 0.95
C GLU A 421 11.35 -32.08 0.43
N ALA A 422 11.87 -32.96 1.30
CA ALA A 422 12.62 -34.15 0.88
C ALA A 422 11.84 -35.06 -0.08
N ARG A 423 10.51 -35.18 0.12
CA ARG A 423 9.63 -35.96 -0.80
C ARG A 423 9.46 -35.26 -2.14
N TYR A 424 9.33 -33.95 -2.14
CA TYR A 424 9.26 -33.14 -3.37
C TYR A 424 10.58 -33.23 -4.15
N LYS A 425 11.73 -33.20 -3.45
CA LYS A 425 13.04 -33.39 -4.06
C LYS A 425 13.12 -34.75 -4.77
N ALA A 426 12.78 -35.84 -4.08
CA ALA A 426 12.77 -37.17 -4.65
C ALA A 426 11.84 -37.27 -5.88
N ARG A 427 10.64 -36.69 -5.78
CA ARG A 427 9.71 -36.65 -6.92
C ARG A 427 10.25 -35.85 -8.10
N LEU A 428 10.88 -34.71 -7.86
CA LEU A 428 11.50 -33.89 -8.89
C LEU A 428 12.63 -34.65 -9.64
N GLU A 429 13.45 -35.39 -8.92
CA GLU A 429 14.50 -36.20 -9.54
C GLU A 429 13.92 -37.35 -10.38
N GLN A 430 12.86 -38.02 -9.92
CA GLN A 430 12.13 -38.99 -10.75
C GLN A 430 11.59 -38.36 -12.03
N ILE A 431 10.99 -37.15 -11.96
CA ILE A 431 10.47 -36.45 -13.14
C ILE A 431 11.61 -36.11 -14.12
N LYS A 432 12.74 -35.61 -13.59
CA LYS A 432 13.92 -35.28 -14.43
C LYS A 432 14.49 -36.52 -15.12
N THR A 433 14.57 -37.66 -14.43
CA THR A 433 15.03 -38.92 -14.98
C THR A 433 14.07 -39.40 -16.08
N TRP A 434 12.76 -39.40 -15.78
CA TRP A 434 11.73 -39.77 -16.75
C TRP A 434 11.81 -38.90 -18.02
N LYS A 435 11.93 -37.57 -17.87
CA LYS A 435 12.08 -36.66 -19.01
C LYS A 435 13.30 -36.97 -19.86
N LYS A 436 14.46 -37.26 -19.25
CA LYS A 436 15.68 -37.61 -19.97
C LYS A 436 15.52 -38.93 -20.77
N GLU A 437 14.79 -39.89 -20.22
CA GLU A 437 14.54 -41.18 -20.88
C GLU A 437 13.54 -41.09 -22.03
N HIS A 438 12.65 -40.09 -22.00
CA HIS A 438 11.59 -39.89 -23.00
C HIS A 438 11.82 -38.65 -23.90
N ASP A 439 12.89 -37.91 -23.68
CA ASP A 439 13.35 -36.85 -24.56
C ASP A 439 14.07 -37.52 -25.77
N ALA A 440 13.29 -38.04 -26.72
CA ALA A 440 13.86 -38.60 -27.94
C ALA A 440 14.40 -37.46 -28.83
N PRO A 441 15.56 -37.65 -29.48
CA PRO A 441 16.15 -36.69 -30.38
C PRO A 441 15.26 -36.36 -31.58
#